data_db87c831258968c6adfa0cc340d6b32a
#
_entry.id   db87c831258968c6adfa0cc340d6b32a
#
_cell.length_a   1.000
_cell.length_b   1.000
_cell.length_c   1.000
_cell.angle_alpha   90.00
_cell.angle_beta   90.00
_cell.angle_gamma   90.00
#
_symmetry.space_group_name_H-M   'P 1'
#
loop_
_entity.id
_entity.type
_entity.pdbx_description
1 polymer ?
#
loop_
_entity_poly.entity_id
_entity_poly.type
_entity_poly.pdbx_seq_one_letter_code
_entity_poly.pdbx_strand_id
1 'polypeptide(L)'
;VDEIRAMNPSHIILSPGPGRPDKAGVCENVIRELGGRIPILGICLGHQAICEVAGATVTYASHLMHGKQSLATLDTDSVLFRGMKKVITVARYHSLVADPQTIPAELKVTAVTEDGEVMAVEQTEKQIYGVQFHPESVLTPDGRQIIVNFLQTQKGAGRNMIKEAVAKLVKNEDIGYDMAKTVMDEIMSGEASDILKSAYLTALSQKGETIEEITGSAEEMRKFGRKLGADVEALEIVGTGGDGSNSFNISTTASIVISAAGVPVAKHGNRAASSKSGAADCLEALGVNITIEPEQSKTLLKEIGICFLFAQKYHTAMKYVGPIRKELGIRTIFNILGPLANPAGPVYQIMGAYDERLLPSMAKV
;
A
#
# COMPACT_ATOMS: atom_id res chain seq x y z
N VAL A 1 1.11 1.10 14.07
CA VAL A 1 1.38 1.45 12.67
C VAL A 1 0.07 1.62 11.92
N ASP A 2 -0.93 0.75 12.13
CA ASP A 2 -2.21 0.80 11.40
C ASP A 2 -2.97 2.12 11.57
N GLU A 3 -2.93 2.73 12.74
CA GLU A 3 -3.51 4.07 12.96
C GLU A 3 -2.82 5.12 12.09
N ILE A 4 -1.47 5.09 12.00
CA ILE A 4 -0.70 6.00 11.13
C ILE A 4 -1.07 5.76 9.67
N ARG A 5 -1.21 4.50 9.27
CA ARG A 5 -1.65 4.13 7.91
C ARG A 5 -3.05 4.66 7.61
N ALA A 6 -3.97 4.55 8.56
CA ALA A 6 -5.34 5.07 8.45
C ALA A 6 -5.40 6.60 8.35
N MET A 7 -4.50 7.32 9.02
CA MET A 7 -4.35 8.78 8.92
C MET A 7 -3.85 9.23 7.54
N ASN A 8 -3.21 8.33 6.79
CA ASN A 8 -2.66 8.59 5.46
C ASN A 8 -1.82 9.88 5.35
N PRO A 9 -0.80 10.09 6.22
CA PRO A 9 -0.02 11.31 6.20
C PRO A 9 0.80 11.43 4.92
N SER A 10 1.13 12.67 4.52
CA SER A 10 2.01 12.94 3.38
C SER A 10 3.48 12.66 3.72
N HIS A 11 3.90 12.88 4.96
CA HIS A 11 5.25 12.72 5.47
C HIS A 11 5.21 12.24 6.92
N ILE A 12 6.26 11.55 7.36
CA ILE A 12 6.45 11.12 8.74
C ILE A 12 7.77 11.68 9.25
N ILE A 13 7.76 12.30 10.43
CA ILE A 13 8.98 12.70 11.14
C ILE A 13 9.07 11.88 12.42
N LEU A 14 10.14 11.12 12.58
CA LEU A 14 10.47 10.40 13.81
C LEU A 14 11.35 11.32 14.66
N SER A 15 10.76 11.83 15.74
CA SER A 15 11.37 12.86 16.59
C SER A 15 12.52 12.33 17.44
N PRO A 16 13.36 13.23 18.01
CA PRO A 16 14.31 12.90 19.05
C PRO A 16 13.62 12.30 20.29
N GLY A 17 14.39 11.50 21.04
CA GLY A 17 13.91 10.90 22.28
C GLY A 17 15.06 10.32 23.11
N PRO A 18 14.80 9.94 24.37
CA PRO A 18 15.80 9.30 25.24
C PRO A 18 15.90 7.79 24.95
N GLY A 19 17.05 7.20 25.31
CA GLY A 19 17.25 5.76 25.27
C GLY A 19 17.87 5.26 23.97
N ARG A 20 17.55 4.01 23.63
CA ARG A 20 18.03 3.33 22.41
C ARG A 20 16.88 3.13 21.41
N PRO A 21 17.21 2.97 20.12
CA PRO A 21 16.19 2.81 19.06
C PRO A 21 15.25 1.64 19.28
N ASP A 22 15.76 0.48 19.71
CA ASP A 22 15.00 -0.74 20.00
C ASP A 22 13.90 -0.54 21.06
N LYS A 23 14.00 0.52 21.88
CA LYS A 23 13.03 0.91 22.91
C LYS A 23 12.23 2.16 22.56
N ALA A 24 12.33 2.64 21.32
CA ALA A 24 11.64 3.83 20.85
C ALA A 24 10.18 3.57 20.39
N GLY A 25 9.49 2.64 21.03
CA GLY A 25 8.09 2.33 20.74
C GLY A 25 7.88 1.77 19.34
N VAL A 26 7.08 2.45 18.52
CA VAL A 26 6.72 1.98 17.17
C VAL A 26 7.68 2.45 16.06
N CYS A 27 8.75 3.19 16.39
CA CYS A 27 9.60 3.85 15.38
C CYS A 27 10.17 2.87 14.35
N GLU A 28 10.75 1.76 14.79
CA GLU A 28 11.31 0.77 13.86
C GLU A 28 10.24 0.11 12.97
N ASN A 29 9.07 -0.22 13.54
CA ASN A 29 7.97 -0.80 12.78
C ASN A 29 7.43 0.19 11.73
N VAL A 30 7.38 1.49 12.06
CA VAL A 30 7.03 2.55 11.11
C VAL A 30 8.02 2.57 9.95
N ILE A 31 9.33 2.50 10.23
CA ILE A 31 10.37 2.49 9.19
C ILE A 31 10.22 1.24 8.30
N ARG A 32 10.06 0.05 8.88
CA ARG A 32 9.94 -1.21 8.15
C ARG A 32 8.68 -1.28 7.29
N GLU A 33 7.53 -0.83 7.81
CA GLU A 33 6.23 -1.03 7.16
C GLU A 33 5.81 0.12 6.25
N LEU A 34 6.25 1.36 6.55
CA LEU A 34 5.86 2.56 5.82
C LEU A 34 6.98 3.17 4.98
N GLY A 35 8.24 2.73 5.17
CA GLY A 35 9.36 3.12 4.31
C GLY A 35 9.12 2.71 2.86
N GLY A 36 9.35 3.63 1.92
CA GLY A 36 9.03 3.48 0.50
C GLY A 36 7.58 3.76 0.13
N ARG A 37 6.70 3.93 1.14
CA ARG A 37 5.29 4.33 0.95
C ARG A 37 5.07 5.79 1.29
N ILE A 38 5.68 6.24 2.37
CA ILE A 38 5.57 7.60 2.87
C ILE A 38 6.99 8.07 3.15
N PRO A 39 7.39 9.27 2.73
CA PRO A 39 8.68 9.84 3.08
C PRO A 39 8.87 9.91 4.60
N ILE A 40 10.00 9.38 5.10
CA ILE A 40 10.33 9.33 6.53
C ILE A 40 11.60 10.12 6.79
N LEU A 41 11.54 11.05 7.74
CA LEU A 41 12.73 11.72 8.29
C LEU A 41 12.91 11.31 9.75
N GLY A 42 14.04 10.69 10.06
CA GLY A 42 14.48 10.43 11.44
C GLY A 42 15.41 11.50 11.96
N ILE A 43 15.13 12.06 13.14
CA ILE A 43 15.95 13.07 13.80
C ILE A 43 16.52 12.46 15.08
N CYS A 44 17.84 12.50 15.27
CA CYS A 44 18.58 11.98 16.42
C CYS A 44 18.21 10.50 16.71
N LEU A 45 17.34 10.19 17.67
CA LEU A 45 16.89 8.83 17.95
C LEU A 45 16.22 8.19 16.72
N GLY A 46 15.42 8.96 15.96
CA GLY A 46 14.81 8.51 14.73
C GLY A 46 15.83 8.14 13.63
N HIS A 47 16.92 8.89 13.52
CA HIS A 47 18.06 8.55 12.64
C HIS A 47 18.73 7.24 13.07
N GLN A 48 18.96 7.07 14.38
CA GLN A 48 19.54 5.84 14.91
C GLN A 48 18.63 4.63 14.64
N ALA A 49 17.31 4.78 14.77
CA ALA A 49 16.34 3.74 14.42
C ALA A 49 16.40 3.38 12.92
N ILE A 50 16.57 4.35 12.02
CA ILE A 50 16.78 4.09 10.59
C ILE A 50 18.05 3.27 10.36
N CYS A 51 19.15 3.63 11.00
CA CYS A 51 20.40 2.90 10.88
C CYS A 51 20.28 1.46 11.39
N GLU A 52 19.64 1.25 12.56
CA GLU A 52 19.46 -0.07 13.16
C GLU A 52 18.52 -0.96 12.33
N VAL A 53 17.43 -0.42 11.80
CA VAL A 53 16.52 -1.13 10.88
C VAL A 53 17.22 -1.55 9.59
N ALA A 54 18.16 -0.74 9.11
CA ALA A 54 19.00 -1.08 7.95
C ALA A 54 20.10 -2.11 8.26
N GLY A 55 20.32 -2.45 9.53
CA GLY A 55 21.32 -3.43 9.96
C GLY A 55 22.64 -2.83 10.45
N ALA A 56 22.73 -1.50 10.58
CA ALA A 56 23.89 -0.86 11.20
C ALA A 56 23.86 -0.99 12.72
N THR A 57 25.03 -0.91 13.34
CA THR A 57 25.17 -0.94 14.81
C THR A 57 25.12 0.47 15.37
N VAL A 58 24.29 0.69 16.39
CA VAL A 58 24.25 1.94 17.16
C VAL A 58 25.09 1.78 18.43
N THR A 59 26.16 2.58 18.55
CA THR A 59 27.14 2.51 19.61
C THR A 59 27.32 3.86 20.31
N TYR A 60 28.19 3.91 21.33
CA TYR A 60 28.50 5.18 22.00
C TYR A 60 29.37 6.07 21.12
N ALA A 61 29.05 7.37 21.11
CA ALA A 61 29.87 8.39 20.48
C ALA A 61 31.26 8.46 21.16
N SER A 62 32.28 8.82 20.38
CA SER A 62 33.65 9.02 20.90
C SER A 62 33.69 10.11 21.97
N HIS A 63 32.82 11.11 21.86
CA HIS A 63 32.66 12.21 22.79
C HIS A 63 31.19 12.45 23.13
N LEU A 64 30.91 12.73 24.40
CA LEU A 64 29.58 13.12 24.82
C LEU A 64 29.22 14.50 24.21
N MET A 65 28.21 14.52 23.37
CA MET A 65 27.71 15.74 22.75
C MET A 65 26.36 16.13 23.37
N HIS A 66 26.37 17.25 24.12
CA HIS A 66 25.13 17.78 24.71
C HIS A 66 25.12 19.30 24.58
N GLY A 67 24.32 19.83 23.65
CA GLY A 67 24.22 21.24 23.36
C GLY A 67 25.51 21.82 22.71
N LYS A 68 26.27 21.02 22.00
CA LYS A 68 27.48 21.43 21.29
C LYS A 68 27.23 21.60 19.81
N GLN A 69 27.94 22.52 19.20
CA GLN A 69 27.99 22.69 17.75
C GLN A 69 29.20 21.94 17.15
N SER A 70 29.01 21.39 15.97
CA SER A 70 30.08 20.83 15.13
C SER A 70 29.88 21.27 13.68
N LEU A 71 30.97 21.24 12.90
CA LEU A 71 30.86 21.38 11.46
C LEU A 71 30.57 20.02 10.85
N ALA A 72 29.57 19.97 9.97
CA ALA A 72 29.21 18.78 9.18
C ALA A 72 29.47 19.06 7.70
N THR A 73 30.21 18.16 7.06
CA THR A 73 30.40 18.15 5.60
C THR A 73 29.24 17.37 4.97
N LEU A 74 28.54 18.01 4.04
CA LEU A 74 27.32 17.50 3.40
C LEU A 74 27.60 17.00 1.99
N ASP A 75 26.89 15.94 1.60
CA ASP A 75 26.67 15.60 0.20
C ASP A 75 25.50 16.46 -0.33
N THR A 76 25.84 17.49 -1.10
CA THR A 76 24.84 18.43 -1.64
C THR A 76 23.96 17.86 -2.76
N ASP A 77 24.28 16.67 -3.26
CA ASP A 77 23.43 15.93 -4.22
C ASP A 77 22.31 15.15 -3.50
N SER A 78 22.44 14.99 -2.18
CA SER A 78 21.38 14.41 -1.35
C SER A 78 20.10 15.27 -1.37
N VAL A 79 18.96 14.60 -1.29
CA VAL A 79 17.65 15.26 -1.26
C VAL A 79 17.55 16.29 -0.13
N LEU A 80 18.00 15.94 1.07
CA LEU A 80 17.91 16.84 2.24
C LEU A 80 18.80 18.08 2.11
N PHE A 81 19.92 17.98 1.39
CA PHE A 81 20.94 19.03 1.36
C PHE A 81 21.03 19.80 0.05
N ARG A 82 20.05 19.56 -0.85
CA ARG A 82 19.99 20.25 -2.14
C ARG A 82 19.91 21.77 -1.96
N GLY A 83 20.80 22.48 -2.66
CA GLY A 83 20.88 23.94 -2.62
C GLY A 83 21.51 24.52 -1.34
N MET A 84 22.10 23.67 -0.49
CA MET A 84 22.80 24.08 0.73
C MET A 84 24.32 24.21 0.50
N LYS A 85 25.00 24.84 1.45
CA LYS A 85 26.46 24.90 1.47
C LYS A 85 27.03 23.52 1.79
N LYS A 86 28.23 23.21 1.28
CA LYS A 86 28.90 21.94 1.50
C LYS A 86 29.24 21.68 2.98
N VAL A 87 29.46 22.74 3.77
CA VAL A 87 29.76 22.64 5.21
C VAL A 87 28.80 23.55 5.95
N ILE A 88 28.13 23.00 6.97
CA ILE A 88 27.19 23.73 7.85
C ILE A 88 27.48 23.46 9.31
N THR A 89 27.02 24.38 10.17
CA THR A 89 27.05 24.20 11.62
C THR A 89 25.80 23.43 12.06
N VAL A 90 25.98 22.38 12.86
CA VAL A 90 24.90 21.52 13.36
C VAL A 90 24.95 21.39 14.88
N ALA A 91 23.77 21.36 15.49
CA ALA A 91 23.60 21.15 16.93
C ALA A 91 23.53 19.66 17.28
N ARG A 92 24.34 19.23 18.23
CA ARG A 92 24.43 17.83 18.65
C ARG A 92 24.01 17.68 20.12
N TYR A 93 23.10 16.70 20.37
CA TYR A 93 22.55 16.41 21.71
C TYR A 93 22.50 14.89 21.94
N HIS A 94 23.54 14.14 21.54
CA HIS A 94 23.51 12.68 21.55
C HIS A 94 24.74 12.08 22.22
N SER A 95 24.57 10.91 22.80
CA SER A 95 25.63 10.04 23.32
C SER A 95 25.80 8.76 22.51
N LEU A 96 24.87 8.48 21.58
CA LEU A 96 24.90 7.34 20.68
C LEU A 96 25.01 7.82 19.23
N VAL A 97 25.69 7.00 18.39
CA VAL A 97 25.91 7.23 16.97
C VAL A 97 25.84 5.92 16.21
N ALA A 98 25.56 5.97 14.91
CA ALA A 98 25.71 4.82 14.03
C ALA A 98 27.22 4.58 13.79
N ASP A 99 27.66 3.33 13.96
CA ASP A 99 29.03 2.92 13.64
C ASP A 99 29.25 2.96 12.12
N PRO A 100 30.13 3.85 11.61
CA PRO A 100 30.36 4.01 10.17
C PRO A 100 30.76 2.72 9.45
N GLN A 101 31.41 1.78 10.15
CA GLN A 101 31.91 0.54 9.57
C GLN A 101 30.81 -0.51 9.38
N THR A 102 29.65 -0.31 9.99
CA THR A 102 28.54 -1.25 9.95
C THR A 102 27.40 -0.78 9.06
N ILE A 103 27.46 0.42 8.49
CA ILE A 103 26.43 0.97 7.62
C ILE A 103 26.40 0.18 6.30
N PRO A 104 25.27 -0.46 5.94
CA PRO A 104 25.18 -1.25 4.72
C PRO A 104 25.13 -0.37 3.47
N ALA A 105 25.49 -0.94 2.32
CA ALA A 105 25.64 -0.21 1.06
C ALA A 105 24.34 0.45 0.56
N GLU A 106 23.18 -0.08 0.91
CA GLU A 106 21.87 0.48 0.57
C GLU A 106 21.51 1.74 1.38
N LEU A 107 22.25 2.03 2.45
CA LEU A 107 22.05 3.23 3.27
C LEU A 107 23.23 4.20 3.06
N LYS A 108 23.05 5.14 2.16
CA LYS A 108 24.08 6.12 1.80
C LYS A 108 24.34 7.11 2.94
N VAL A 109 25.60 7.28 3.36
CA VAL A 109 26.03 8.36 4.27
C VAL A 109 26.06 9.67 3.48
N THR A 110 25.34 10.70 3.96
CA THR A 110 25.19 11.99 3.28
C THR A 110 25.71 13.19 4.08
N ALA A 111 26.10 12.99 5.33
CA ALA A 111 26.82 13.99 6.11
C ALA A 111 27.73 13.33 7.15
N VAL A 112 28.91 13.94 7.35
CA VAL A 112 29.91 13.52 8.37
C VAL A 112 30.54 14.73 9.03
N THR A 113 30.96 14.59 10.28
CA THR A 113 31.79 15.56 10.99
C THR A 113 33.28 15.35 10.68
N GLU A 114 34.14 16.28 11.07
CA GLU A 114 35.62 16.18 10.89
C GLU A 114 36.21 14.94 11.58
N ASP A 115 35.64 14.53 12.71
CA ASP A 115 36.02 13.32 13.45
C ASP A 115 35.43 12.03 12.89
N GLY A 116 34.74 12.10 11.75
CA GLY A 116 34.21 10.96 11.01
C GLY A 116 32.91 10.38 11.54
N GLU A 117 32.25 11.02 12.50
CA GLU A 117 30.93 10.59 12.95
C GLU A 117 29.85 10.83 11.88
N VAL A 118 28.98 9.85 11.67
CA VAL A 118 27.89 9.92 10.71
C VAL A 118 26.81 10.87 11.20
N MET A 119 26.55 11.91 10.42
CA MET A 119 25.59 12.95 10.74
C MET A 119 24.32 12.88 9.91
N ALA A 120 24.34 12.21 8.76
CA ALA A 120 23.13 11.95 7.99
C ALA A 120 23.25 10.71 7.11
N VAL A 121 22.11 10.06 6.88
CA VAL A 121 21.97 8.92 5.99
C VAL A 121 20.74 9.08 5.10
N GLU A 122 20.77 8.40 3.95
CA GLU A 122 19.68 8.42 2.96
C GLU A 122 19.53 7.06 2.29
N GLN A 123 18.30 6.57 2.20
CA GLN A 123 17.87 5.49 1.32
C GLN A 123 16.86 6.06 0.34
N THR A 124 17.33 6.57 -0.79
CA THR A 124 16.56 7.37 -1.76
C THR A 124 15.37 6.58 -2.31
N GLU A 125 15.58 5.31 -2.66
CA GLU A 125 14.53 4.44 -3.23
C GLU A 125 13.33 4.24 -2.30
N LYS A 126 13.59 4.23 -0.99
CA LYS A 126 12.54 4.13 0.03
C LYS A 126 12.12 5.47 0.62
N GLN A 127 12.73 6.56 0.15
CA GLN A 127 12.50 7.91 0.69
C GLN A 127 12.65 7.97 2.22
N ILE A 128 13.67 7.29 2.73
CA ILE A 128 14.03 7.28 4.14
C ILE A 128 15.27 8.14 4.31
N TYR A 129 15.20 9.12 5.20
CA TYR A 129 16.22 10.09 5.48
C TYR A 129 16.48 10.16 6.98
N GLY A 130 17.73 10.31 7.39
CA GLY A 130 18.07 10.44 8.80
C GLY A 130 19.11 11.52 9.03
N VAL A 131 18.92 12.33 10.07
CA VAL A 131 19.92 13.29 10.56
C VAL A 131 20.17 13.05 12.05
N GLN A 132 21.46 12.89 12.43
CA GLN A 132 21.86 12.66 13.82
C GLN A 132 21.80 13.94 14.66
N PHE A 133 21.96 15.08 14.03
CA PHE A 133 21.87 16.41 14.64
C PHE A 133 20.43 16.91 14.68
N HIS A 134 20.22 18.06 15.31
CA HIS A 134 18.91 18.67 15.52
C HIS A 134 18.67 19.84 14.57
N PRO A 135 17.98 19.64 13.44
CA PRO A 135 17.69 20.72 12.49
C PRO A 135 16.70 21.75 13.05
N GLU A 136 15.90 21.40 14.07
CA GLU A 136 14.98 22.31 14.75
C GLU A 136 15.67 23.24 15.73
N SER A 137 16.93 22.97 16.09
CA SER A 137 17.67 23.77 17.08
C SER A 137 18.11 25.11 16.50
N VAL A 138 18.03 26.16 17.32
CA VAL A 138 18.59 27.49 17.00
C VAL A 138 20.11 27.45 16.76
N LEU A 139 20.78 26.40 17.22
CA LEU A 139 22.22 26.16 17.02
C LEU A 139 22.52 25.48 15.66
N THR A 140 21.48 25.19 14.86
CA THR A 140 21.60 24.71 13.46
C THR A 140 20.97 25.76 12.54
N PRO A 141 21.68 26.82 12.16
CA PRO A 141 21.11 27.96 11.43
C PRO A 141 20.44 27.59 10.11
N ASP A 142 21.00 26.60 9.41
CA ASP A 142 20.51 26.14 8.10
C ASP A 142 19.45 25.00 8.22
N GLY A 143 19.05 24.64 9.45
CA GLY A 143 18.17 23.48 9.70
C GLY A 143 16.79 23.59 9.08
N ARG A 144 16.25 24.80 8.97
CA ARG A 144 14.96 25.05 8.29
C ARG A 144 14.99 24.56 6.83
N GLN A 145 16.11 24.77 6.12
CA GLN A 145 16.20 24.36 4.72
C GLN A 145 16.14 22.84 4.57
N ILE A 146 16.71 22.08 5.52
CA ILE A 146 16.63 20.61 5.55
C ILE A 146 15.18 20.14 5.66
N ILE A 147 14.41 20.73 6.55
CA ILE A 147 12.99 20.40 6.72
C ILE A 147 12.19 20.78 5.47
N VAL A 148 12.46 21.95 4.87
CA VAL A 148 11.78 22.37 3.62
C VAL A 148 12.10 21.38 2.49
N ASN A 149 13.36 20.99 2.32
CA ASN A 149 13.77 20.02 1.30
C ASN A 149 13.07 18.66 1.52
N PHE A 150 12.97 18.20 2.77
CA PHE A 150 12.23 16.99 3.10
C PHE A 150 10.75 17.10 2.73
N LEU A 151 10.08 18.19 3.08
CA LEU A 151 8.66 18.41 2.79
C LEU A 151 8.35 18.57 1.29
N GLN A 152 9.37 18.81 0.47
CA GLN A 152 9.24 18.83 -1.00
C GLN A 152 9.31 17.43 -1.62
N THR A 153 9.67 16.39 -0.87
CA THR A 153 9.57 15.01 -1.35
C THR A 153 8.11 14.64 -1.60
N GLN A 154 7.87 13.83 -2.61
CA GLN A 154 6.50 13.42 -2.92
C GLN A 154 6.25 12.01 -2.38
N LYS A 155 5.10 11.80 -1.77
CA LYS A 155 4.65 10.48 -1.33
C LYS A 155 4.68 9.51 -2.53
N GLY A 156 5.29 8.34 -2.33
CA GLY A 156 5.39 7.32 -3.39
C GLY A 156 6.40 7.62 -4.51
N ALA A 157 7.15 8.74 -4.48
CA ALA A 157 8.13 9.06 -5.53
C ALA A 157 9.31 8.07 -5.60
N GLY A 158 9.56 7.29 -4.54
CA GLY A 158 10.51 6.17 -4.54
C GLY A 158 9.99 4.91 -5.24
N ARG A 159 8.69 4.80 -5.44
CA ARG A 159 8.03 3.69 -6.14
C ARG A 159 7.57 4.15 -7.52
N ASN A 160 8.16 3.60 -8.54
CA ASN A 160 7.75 3.76 -9.93
C ASN A 160 7.51 2.39 -10.59
N MET A 161 7.09 1.39 -9.78
CA MET A 161 6.90 0.04 -10.28
C MET A 161 5.81 -0.01 -11.34
N ILE A 162 4.73 0.77 -11.17
CA ILE A 162 3.67 0.88 -12.19
C ILE A 162 4.22 1.46 -13.51
N LYS A 163 5.17 2.40 -13.48
CA LYS A 163 5.79 2.95 -14.69
C LYS A 163 6.67 1.92 -15.39
N GLU A 164 7.42 1.14 -14.62
CA GLU A 164 8.23 0.04 -15.14
C GLU A 164 7.34 -1.07 -15.71
N ALA A 165 6.28 -1.44 -15.00
CA ALA A 165 5.28 -2.40 -15.47
C ALA A 165 4.65 -1.95 -16.80
N VAL A 166 4.24 -0.69 -16.93
CA VAL A 166 3.73 -0.15 -18.19
C VAL A 166 4.76 -0.28 -19.30
N ALA A 167 6.04 0.04 -19.04
CA ALA A 167 7.12 -0.06 -20.05
C ALA A 167 7.34 -1.50 -20.54
N LYS A 168 7.11 -2.52 -19.70
CA LYS A 168 7.14 -3.94 -20.09
C LYS A 168 5.88 -4.35 -20.84
N LEU A 169 4.70 -4.03 -20.30
CA LEU A 169 3.42 -4.43 -20.86
C LEU A 169 3.19 -3.90 -22.29
N VAL A 170 3.62 -2.67 -22.61
CA VAL A 170 3.53 -2.12 -23.97
C VAL A 170 4.44 -2.84 -24.97
N LYS A 171 5.43 -3.59 -24.50
CA LYS A 171 6.26 -4.49 -25.31
C LYS A 171 5.72 -5.92 -25.34
N ASN A 172 4.54 -6.15 -24.77
CA ASN A 172 3.92 -7.47 -24.63
C ASN A 172 4.73 -8.44 -23.76
N GLU A 173 5.49 -7.91 -22.77
CA GLU A 173 6.27 -8.67 -21.79
C GLU A 173 5.45 -8.88 -20.50
N ASP A 174 5.58 -10.07 -19.91
CA ASP A 174 4.97 -10.38 -18.62
C ASP A 174 5.70 -9.67 -17.48
N ILE A 175 4.94 -9.27 -16.46
CA ILE A 175 5.50 -8.60 -15.28
C ILE A 175 5.64 -9.51 -14.06
N GLY A 176 5.02 -10.68 -14.11
CA GLY A 176 5.09 -11.68 -13.05
C GLY A 176 4.37 -11.30 -11.76
N TYR A 177 4.44 -12.19 -10.78
CA TYR A 177 3.70 -12.06 -9.51
C TYR A 177 4.11 -10.86 -8.67
N ASP A 178 5.42 -10.68 -8.40
CA ASP A 178 5.91 -9.65 -7.44
C ASP A 178 5.66 -8.23 -7.94
N MET A 179 5.90 -8.00 -9.24
CA MET A 179 5.65 -6.69 -9.84
C MET A 179 4.15 -6.39 -9.90
N ALA A 180 3.31 -7.35 -10.30
CA ALA A 180 1.86 -7.18 -10.32
C ALA A 180 1.29 -6.87 -8.93
N LYS A 181 1.79 -7.56 -7.89
CA LYS A 181 1.45 -7.31 -6.49
C LYS A 181 1.83 -5.90 -6.04
N THR A 182 3.06 -5.47 -6.35
CA THR A 182 3.54 -4.12 -5.99
C THR A 182 2.75 -3.03 -6.72
N VAL A 183 2.49 -3.20 -8.01
CA VAL A 183 1.66 -2.25 -8.79
C VAL A 183 0.24 -2.17 -8.24
N MET A 184 -0.34 -3.31 -7.84
CA MET A 184 -1.67 -3.31 -7.24
C MET A 184 -1.67 -2.56 -5.89
N ASP A 185 -0.61 -2.68 -5.08
CA ASP A 185 -0.41 -1.88 -3.86
C ASP A 185 -0.37 -0.37 -4.18
N GLU A 186 0.41 0.06 -5.19
CA GLU A 186 0.47 1.46 -5.62
C GLU A 186 -0.89 2.00 -6.11
N ILE A 187 -1.68 1.16 -6.77
CA ILE A 187 -3.04 1.51 -7.23
C ILE A 187 -4.00 1.63 -6.05
N MET A 188 -4.03 0.63 -5.17
CA MET A 188 -5.01 0.53 -4.09
C MET A 188 -4.69 1.45 -2.91
N SER A 189 -3.43 1.83 -2.72
CA SER A 189 -3.02 2.88 -1.76
C SER A 189 -3.32 4.30 -2.27
N GLY A 190 -3.57 4.47 -3.57
CA GLY A 190 -3.79 5.76 -4.22
C GLY A 190 -2.50 6.50 -4.57
N GLU A 191 -1.34 5.84 -4.51
CA GLU A 191 -0.03 6.43 -4.82
C GLU A 191 0.17 6.63 -6.33
N ALA A 192 -0.35 5.72 -7.16
CA ALA A 192 -0.25 5.84 -8.60
C ALA A 192 -1.13 6.97 -9.15
N SER A 193 -0.61 7.74 -10.12
CA SER A 193 -1.40 8.76 -10.83
C SER A 193 -2.46 8.12 -11.72
N ASP A 194 -3.55 8.84 -11.98
CA ASP A 194 -4.64 8.34 -12.84
C ASP A 194 -4.18 8.04 -14.26
N ILE A 195 -3.18 8.79 -14.76
CA ILE A 195 -2.56 8.54 -16.06
C ILE A 195 -1.85 7.17 -16.08
N LEU A 196 -1.05 6.88 -15.05
CA LEU A 196 -0.33 5.60 -14.97
C LEU A 196 -1.27 4.42 -14.71
N LYS A 197 -2.31 4.61 -13.89
CA LYS A 197 -3.36 3.60 -13.70
C LYS A 197 -4.07 3.28 -15.01
N SER A 198 -4.46 4.31 -15.79
CA SER A 198 -5.10 4.13 -17.10
C SER A 198 -4.19 3.39 -18.08
N ALA A 199 -2.91 3.79 -18.16
CA ALA A 199 -1.92 3.15 -19.02
C ALA A 199 -1.68 1.69 -18.64
N TYR A 200 -1.53 1.40 -17.34
CA TYR A 200 -1.34 0.04 -16.82
C TYR A 200 -2.52 -0.88 -17.13
N LEU A 201 -3.75 -0.44 -16.79
CA LEU A 201 -4.96 -1.23 -17.00
C LEU A 201 -5.19 -1.52 -18.48
N THR A 202 -4.94 -0.54 -19.35
CA THR A 202 -5.09 -0.69 -20.80
C THR A 202 -4.02 -1.62 -21.38
N ALA A 203 -2.75 -1.44 -21.02
CA ALA A 203 -1.66 -2.25 -21.53
C ALA A 203 -1.77 -3.72 -21.05
N LEU A 204 -2.14 -3.94 -19.79
CA LEU A 204 -2.35 -5.28 -19.24
C LEU A 204 -3.53 -5.98 -19.92
N SER A 205 -4.65 -5.28 -20.11
CA SER A 205 -5.83 -5.81 -20.82
C SER A 205 -5.52 -6.14 -22.29
N GLN A 206 -4.69 -5.35 -22.95
CA GLN A 206 -4.26 -5.57 -24.35
C GLN A 206 -3.37 -6.81 -24.45
N LYS A 207 -2.41 -6.97 -23.53
CA LYS A 207 -1.50 -8.14 -23.50
C LYS A 207 -2.25 -9.42 -23.10
N GLY A 208 -3.21 -9.31 -22.23
CA GLY A 208 -3.84 -10.43 -21.52
C GLY A 208 -3.07 -10.80 -20.25
N GLU A 209 -3.81 -11.04 -19.17
CA GLU A 209 -3.27 -11.32 -17.85
C GLU A 209 -2.74 -12.75 -17.73
N THR A 210 -1.57 -12.93 -17.14
CA THR A 210 -1.05 -14.25 -16.74
C THR A 210 -1.60 -14.68 -15.37
N ILE A 211 -1.48 -15.97 -15.06
CA ILE A 211 -1.87 -16.52 -13.75
C ILE A 211 -1.12 -15.83 -12.62
N GLU A 212 0.18 -15.59 -12.79
CA GLU A 212 1.02 -14.92 -11.79
C GLU A 212 0.59 -13.47 -11.54
N GLU A 213 0.28 -12.74 -12.61
CA GLU A 213 -0.21 -11.35 -12.53
C GLU A 213 -1.57 -11.28 -11.84
N ILE A 214 -2.48 -12.19 -12.14
CA ILE A 214 -3.79 -12.29 -11.48
C ILE A 214 -3.59 -12.63 -10.00
N THR A 215 -2.74 -13.61 -9.68
CA THR A 215 -2.50 -14.07 -8.31
C THR A 215 -1.93 -12.96 -7.44
N GLY A 216 -0.86 -12.30 -7.89
CA GLY A 216 -0.25 -11.19 -7.16
C GLY A 216 -1.22 -10.02 -6.93
N SER A 217 -1.99 -9.68 -7.96
CA SER A 217 -3.00 -8.62 -7.88
C SER A 217 -4.16 -8.99 -6.94
N ALA A 218 -4.65 -10.23 -6.97
CA ALA A 218 -5.73 -10.71 -6.11
C ALA A 218 -5.31 -10.73 -4.65
N GLU A 219 -4.12 -11.22 -4.35
CA GLU A 219 -3.58 -11.26 -2.98
C GLU A 219 -3.49 -9.85 -2.40
N GLU A 220 -2.96 -8.89 -3.16
CA GLU A 220 -2.83 -7.53 -2.67
C GLU A 220 -4.19 -6.84 -2.51
N MET A 221 -5.12 -7.03 -3.45
CA MET A 221 -6.47 -6.51 -3.32
C MET A 221 -7.19 -7.02 -2.07
N ARG A 222 -7.00 -8.30 -1.69
CA ARG A 222 -7.56 -8.89 -0.45
C ARG A 222 -7.07 -8.21 0.82
N LYS A 223 -5.83 -7.68 0.85
CA LYS A 223 -5.28 -6.96 2.01
C LYS A 223 -5.96 -5.61 2.22
N PHE A 224 -6.36 -4.92 1.16
CA PHE A 224 -7.08 -3.66 1.23
C PHE A 224 -8.58 -3.83 1.51
N GLY A 225 -9.09 -5.05 1.47
CA GLY A 225 -10.48 -5.37 1.76
C GLY A 225 -10.76 -5.48 3.27
N ARG A 226 -11.92 -4.97 3.72
CA ARG A 226 -12.42 -5.21 5.08
C ARG A 226 -12.88 -6.67 5.17
N LYS A 227 -12.30 -7.45 6.08
CA LYS A 227 -12.70 -8.85 6.27
C LYS A 227 -14.01 -8.93 7.04
N LEU A 228 -14.91 -9.88 6.66
CA LEU A 228 -16.14 -10.14 7.40
C LEU A 228 -15.85 -10.84 8.75
N GLY A 229 -14.86 -11.74 8.81
CA GLY A 229 -14.49 -12.46 10.02
C GLY A 229 -15.63 -13.31 10.60
N ALA A 230 -16.43 -13.95 9.75
CA ALA A 230 -17.49 -14.86 10.19
C ALA A 230 -16.93 -16.26 10.36
N ASP A 231 -17.30 -16.90 11.49
CA ASP A 231 -16.96 -18.30 11.79
C ASP A 231 -18.03 -19.25 11.21
N VAL A 232 -18.41 -19.03 9.96
CA VAL A 232 -19.44 -19.81 9.24
C VAL A 232 -18.84 -20.22 7.90
N GLU A 233 -18.81 -21.51 7.63
CA GLU A 233 -18.47 -22.01 6.30
C GLU A 233 -19.60 -21.63 5.33
N ALA A 234 -19.27 -20.79 4.36
CA ALA A 234 -20.22 -20.26 3.43
C ALA A 234 -19.84 -20.57 1.98
N LEU A 235 -20.86 -20.62 1.13
CA LEU A 235 -20.72 -20.68 -0.32
C LEU A 235 -20.80 -19.27 -0.90
N GLU A 236 -19.99 -18.99 -1.90
CA GLU A 236 -20.16 -17.85 -2.80
C GLU A 236 -20.62 -18.31 -4.18
N ILE A 237 -21.52 -17.52 -4.77
CA ILE A 237 -21.94 -17.69 -6.17
C ILE A 237 -21.73 -16.35 -6.86
N VAL A 238 -20.74 -16.28 -7.75
CA VAL A 238 -20.32 -15.04 -8.39
C VAL A 238 -19.88 -15.30 -9.82
N GLY A 239 -19.95 -14.29 -10.67
CA GLY A 239 -19.40 -14.33 -12.02
C GLY A 239 -18.54 -13.11 -12.28
N THR A 240 -17.66 -13.20 -13.26
CA THR A 240 -16.86 -12.07 -13.75
C THR A 240 -17.71 -10.96 -14.33
N GLY A 241 -18.95 -11.26 -14.70
CA GLY A 241 -19.84 -10.35 -15.44
C GLY A 241 -19.35 -10.07 -16.87
N GLY A 242 -20.09 -9.21 -17.56
CA GLY A 242 -19.65 -8.72 -18.87
C GLY A 242 -19.72 -9.76 -20.00
N ASP A 243 -20.53 -10.82 -19.86
CA ASP A 243 -20.74 -11.86 -20.87
C ASP A 243 -21.67 -11.41 -22.03
N GLY A 244 -22.33 -10.26 -21.87
CA GLY A 244 -23.26 -9.72 -22.87
C GLY A 244 -24.56 -10.51 -23.04
N SER A 245 -24.82 -11.50 -22.18
CA SER A 245 -25.98 -12.41 -22.31
C SER A 245 -27.33 -11.73 -22.10
N ASN A 246 -27.36 -10.56 -21.41
CA ASN A 246 -28.58 -9.87 -21.01
C ASN A 246 -29.59 -10.76 -20.26
N SER A 247 -29.10 -11.78 -19.56
CA SER A 247 -29.89 -12.68 -18.74
C SER A 247 -30.42 -11.98 -17.46
N PHE A 248 -31.35 -12.60 -16.74
CA PHE A 248 -31.72 -12.18 -15.40
C PHE A 248 -30.54 -12.43 -14.43
N ASN A 249 -30.62 -11.91 -13.19
CA ASN A 249 -29.58 -12.06 -12.16
C ASN A 249 -29.48 -13.51 -11.64
N ILE A 250 -28.91 -14.42 -12.46
CA ILE A 250 -28.76 -15.85 -12.18
C ILE A 250 -28.10 -16.09 -10.83
N SER A 251 -26.92 -15.52 -10.62
CA SER A 251 -26.17 -15.73 -9.38
C SER A 251 -26.88 -15.22 -8.13
N THR A 252 -27.63 -14.12 -8.23
CA THR A 252 -28.43 -13.59 -7.10
C THR A 252 -29.58 -14.49 -6.79
N THR A 253 -30.33 -14.94 -7.81
CA THR A 253 -31.45 -15.86 -7.65
C THR A 253 -30.99 -17.21 -7.09
N ALA A 254 -29.91 -17.77 -7.64
CA ALA A 254 -29.33 -19.02 -7.15
C ALA A 254 -28.89 -18.92 -5.68
N SER A 255 -28.29 -17.78 -5.27
CA SER A 255 -27.89 -17.53 -3.88
C SER A 255 -29.09 -17.65 -2.91
N ILE A 256 -30.21 -17.08 -3.27
CA ILE A 256 -31.46 -17.15 -2.44
C ILE A 256 -32.00 -18.59 -2.37
N VAL A 257 -32.06 -19.27 -3.50
CA VAL A 257 -32.56 -20.65 -3.56
C VAL A 257 -31.67 -21.61 -2.77
N ILE A 258 -30.38 -21.49 -2.90
CA ILE A 258 -29.36 -22.34 -2.20
C ILE A 258 -29.42 -22.09 -0.71
N SER A 259 -29.52 -20.82 -0.29
CA SER A 259 -29.64 -20.49 1.12
C SER A 259 -30.96 -21.05 1.70
N ALA A 260 -32.07 -20.96 0.97
CA ALA A 260 -33.33 -21.56 1.38
C ALA A 260 -33.28 -23.10 1.48
N ALA A 261 -32.35 -23.73 0.76
CA ALA A 261 -32.06 -25.18 0.88
C ALA A 261 -31.13 -25.52 2.06
N GLY A 262 -30.73 -24.54 2.88
CA GLY A 262 -29.96 -24.75 4.10
C GLY A 262 -28.44 -24.60 3.95
N VAL A 263 -27.91 -24.16 2.81
CA VAL A 263 -26.49 -23.89 2.62
C VAL A 263 -26.23 -22.41 2.88
N PRO A 264 -25.33 -22.05 3.83
CA PRO A 264 -24.99 -20.66 4.10
C PRO A 264 -24.34 -20.00 2.88
N VAL A 265 -24.78 -18.78 2.52
CA VAL A 265 -24.31 -18.04 1.34
C VAL A 265 -23.81 -16.66 1.73
N ALA A 266 -22.53 -16.38 1.47
CA ALA A 266 -21.92 -15.06 1.61
C ALA A 266 -21.71 -14.44 0.22
N LYS A 267 -22.75 -13.79 -0.31
CA LYS A 267 -22.71 -13.26 -1.67
C LYS A 267 -21.99 -11.92 -1.74
N HIS A 268 -20.85 -11.89 -2.44
CA HIS A 268 -20.17 -10.65 -2.81
C HIS A 268 -20.72 -10.11 -4.15
N GLY A 269 -20.89 -8.81 -4.25
CA GLY A 269 -21.40 -8.22 -5.48
C GLY A 269 -21.39 -6.69 -5.51
N ASN A 270 -21.64 -6.14 -6.69
CA ASN A 270 -21.66 -4.71 -6.95
C ASN A 270 -22.88 -4.33 -7.81
N ARG A 271 -23.01 -3.03 -8.07
CA ARG A 271 -23.93 -2.49 -9.08
C ARG A 271 -23.52 -2.92 -10.49
N ALA A 272 -24.43 -2.83 -11.42
CA ALA A 272 -24.15 -3.09 -12.82
C ALA A 272 -23.01 -2.21 -13.34
N ALA A 273 -22.06 -2.82 -14.07
CA ALA A 273 -21.03 -2.09 -14.79
C ALA A 273 -21.37 -1.94 -16.28
N SER A 274 -21.86 -3.02 -16.90
CA SER A 274 -22.21 -3.08 -18.34
C SER A 274 -23.58 -3.70 -18.62
N SER A 275 -24.20 -4.37 -17.64
CA SER A 275 -25.55 -4.94 -17.74
C SER A 275 -26.62 -3.94 -17.32
N LYS A 276 -27.90 -4.26 -17.61
CA LYS A 276 -29.04 -3.44 -17.18
C LYS A 276 -29.33 -3.50 -15.68
N SER A 277 -28.86 -4.54 -14.97
CA SER A 277 -29.09 -4.75 -13.55
C SER A 277 -27.98 -5.60 -12.96
N GLY A 278 -27.27 -5.09 -11.97
CA GLY A 278 -26.29 -5.81 -11.17
C GLY A 278 -26.94 -6.51 -9.96
N ALA A 279 -26.13 -7.26 -9.23
CA ALA A 279 -26.61 -7.96 -8.02
C ALA A 279 -27.16 -6.99 -6.95
N ALA A 280 -26.46 -5.88 -6.73
CA ALA A 280 -26.88 -4.84 -5.79
C ALA A 280 -28.19 -4.17 -6.23
N ASP A 281 -28.31 -3.85 -7.51
CA ASP A 281 -29.51 -3.20 -8.06
C ASP A 281 -30.76 -4.09 -7.92
N CYS A 282 -30.59 -5.39 -8.16
CA CYS A 282 -31.65 -6.37 -7.99
C CYS A 282 -32.12 -6.48 -6.53
N LEU A 283 -31.19 -6.58 -5.59
CA LEU A 283 -31.50 -6.71 -4.16
C LEU A 283 -32.14 -5.43 -3.60
N GLU A 284 -31.68 -4.25 -4.00
CA GLU A 284 -32.34 -2.98 -3.65
C GLU A 284 -33.75 -2.89 -4.16
N ALA A 285 -34.01 -3.31 -5.41
CA ALA A 285 -35.34 -3.35 -5.98
C ALA A 285 -36.27 -4.31 -5.22
N LEU A 286 -35.75 -5.34 -4.59
CA LEU A 286 -36.46 -6.25 -3.69
C LEU A 286 -36.62 -5.72 -2.25
N GLY A 287 -36.11 -4.49 -1.95
CA GLY A 287 -36.24 -3.88 -0.65
C GLY A 287 -35.15 -4.30 0.34
N VAL A 288 -34.09 -4.97 -0.10
CA VAL A 288 -32.94 -5.36 0.76
C VAL A 288 -32.03 -4.16 1.01
N ASN A 289 -31.72 -3.87 2.27
CA ASN A 289 -30.72 -2.88 2.60
C ASN A 289 -29.31 -3.45 2.33
N ILE A 290 -28.69 -3.01 1.25
CA ILE A 290 -27.34 -3.46 0.81
C ILE A 290 -26.20 -2.71 1.48
N THR A 291 -26.47 -1.65 2.24
CA THR A 291 -25.46 -0.76 2.82
C THR A 291 -25.19 -1.00 4.31
N ILE A 292 -25.59 -2.18 4.81
CA ILE A 292 -25.39 -2.58 6.21
C ILE A 292 -23.90 -2.72 6.55
N GLU A 293 -23.56 -2.59 7.83
CA GLU A 293 -22.19 -2.74 8.31
C GLU A 293 -21.77 -4.21 8.40
N PRO A 294 -20.45 -4.53 8.38
CA PRO A 294 -19.94 -5.90 8.41
C PRO A 294 -20.48 -6.75 9.55
N GLU A 295 -20.65 -6.18 10.75
CA GLU A 295 -21.19 -6.90 11.90
C GLU A 295 -22.64 -7.35 11.67
N GLN A 296 -23.44 -6.52 11.01
CA GLN A 296 -24.82 -6.87 10.62
C GLN A 296 -24.81 -7.98 9.57
N SER A 297 -23.92 -7.90 8.57
CA SER A 297 -23.76 -8.97 7.56
C SER A 297 -23.36 -10.30 8.22
N LYS A 298 -22.47 -10.26 9.22
CA LYS A 298 -22.07 -11.43 9.99
C LYS A 298 -23.23 -12.04 10.78
N THR A 299 -24.06 -11.20 11.39
CA THR A 299 -25.27 -11.64 12.10
C THR A 299 -26.26 -12.30 11.15
N LEU A 300 -26.55 -11.68 9.99
CA LEU A 300 -27.44 -12.27 8.99
C LEU A 300 -26.95 -13.63 8.49
N LEU A 301 -25.64 -13.75 8.21
CA LEU A 301 -25.08 -15.04 7.77
C LEU A 301 -25.28 -16.15 8.81
N LYS A 302 -25.17 -15.81 10.10
CA LYS A 302 -25.37 -16.77 11.21
C LYS A 302 -26.83 -17.11 11.46
N GLU A 303 -27.72 -16.12 11.41
CA GLU A 303 -29.12 -16.29 11.84
C GLU A 303 -30.03 -16.78 10.70
N ILE A 304 -29.84 -16.28 9.49
CA ILE A 304 -30.72 -16.62 8.34
C ILE A 304 -29.98 -17.31 7.19
N GLY A 305 -28.69 -17.56 7.33
CA GLY A 305 -27.89 -18.31 6.35
C GLY A 305 -27.55 -17.56 5.06
N ILE A 306 -27.81 -16.25 4.96
CA ILE A 306 -27.45 -15.46 3.78
C ILE A 306 -27.08 -14.03 4.16
N CYS A 307 -26.01 -13.50 3.53
CA CYS A 307 -25.71 -12.08 3.57
C CYS A 307 -25.26 -11.57 2.19
N PHE A 308 -25.43 -10.26 1.97
CA PHE A 308 -24.90 -9.57 0.80
C PHE A 308 -23.76 -8.63 1.21
N LEU A 309 -22.60 -8.83 0.59
CA LEU A 309 -21.38 -8.07 0.84
C LEU A 309 -21.21 -7.06 -0.30
N PHE A 310 -21.68 -5.83 -0.08
CA PHE A 310 -21.61 -4.79 -1.09
C PHE A 310 -20.20 -4.32 -1.31
N ALA A 311 -19.64 -4.54 -2.50
CA ALA A 311 -18.24 -4.32 -2.81
C ALA A 311 -17.71 -2.92 -2.43
N GLN A 312 -18.53 -1.87 -2.58
CA GLN A 312 -18.13 -0.49 -2.22
C GLN A 312 -17.93 -0.29 -0.71
N LYS A 313 -18.58 -1.07 0.13
CA LYS A 313 -18.42 -1.04 1.60
C LYS A 313 -17.17 -1.78 2.06
N TYR A 314 -16.80 -2.85 1.38
CA TYR A 314 -15.70 -3.72 1.77
C TYR A 314 -14.37 -3.36 1.08
N HIS A 315 -14.41 -2.87 -0.15
CA HIS A 315 -13.23 -2.49 -0.94
C HIS A 315 -13.19 -0.97 -1.15
N THR A 316 -13.02 -0.23 -0.05
CA THR A 316 -13.01 1.25 -0.09
C THR A 316 -11.90 1.83 -0.97
N ALA A 317 -10.79 1.10 -1.16
CA ALA A 317 -9.70 1.47 -2.05
C ALA A 317 -10.10 1.50 -3.53
N MET A 318 -11.23 0.87 -3.91
CA MET A 318 -11.77 0.96 -5.27
C MET A 318 -12.14 2.38 -5.70
N LYS A 319 -12.27 3.33 -4.76
CA LYS A 319 -12.43 4.76 -5.07
C LYS A 319 -11.29 5.32 -5.94
N TYR A 320 -10.09 4.76 -5.84
CA TYR A 320 -8.91 5.19 -6.57
C TYR A 320 -8.86 4.69 -8.03
N VAL A 321 -9.69 3.71 -8.38
CA VAL A 321 -9.67 3.09 -9.71
C VAL A 321 -11.05 3.06 -10.37
N GLY A 322 -12.11 3.14 -9.59
CA GLY A 322 -13.49 3.09 -10.09
C GLY A 322 -13.81 4.13 -11.16
N PRO A 323 -13.51 5.43 -10.95
CA PRO A 323 -13.72 6.47 -11.97
C PRO A 323 -12.97 6.18 -13.27
N ILE A 324 -11.71 5.75 -13.18
CA ILE A 324 -10.85 5.42 -14.33
C ILE A 324 -11.46 4.27 -15.13
N ARG A 325 -11.88 3.20 -14.49
CA ARG A 325 -12.52 2.05 -15.16
C ARG A 325 -13.81 2.44 -15.89
N LYS A 326 -14.59 3.32 -15.27
CA LYS A 326 -15.83 3.84 -15.88
C LYS A 326 -15.53 4.66 -17.13
N GLU A 327 -14.49 5.50 -17.11
CA GLU A 327 -14.09 6.34 -18.24
C GLU A 327 -13.47 5.52 -19.36
N LEU A 328 -12.61 4.54 -19.02
CA LEU A 328 -12.01 3.63 -20.00
C LEU A 328 -13.07 2.79 -20.75
N GLY A 329 -14.14 2.38 -20.10
CA GLY A 329 -15.23 1.59 -20.71
C GLY A 329 -14.82 0.21 -21.24
N ILE A 330 -13.65 -0.28 -20.90
CA ILE A 330 -13.09 -1.58 -21.32
C ILE A 330 -13.07 -2.56 -20.15
N ARG A 331 -12.91 -3.84 -20.45
CA ARG A 331 -12.59 -4.86 -19.45
C ARG A 331 -11.15 -4.66 -18.97
N THR A 332 -10.95 -4.86 -17.68
CA THR A 332 -9.63 -4.78 -17.03
C THR A 332 -9.48 -5.94 -16.06
N ILE A 333 -8.28 -6.16 -15.52
CA ILE A 333 -8.01 -7.18 -14.50
C ILE A 333 -9.03 -7.15 -13.34
N PHE A 334 -9.59 -5.99 -12.99
CA PHE A 334 -10.60 -5.88 -11.93
C PHE A 334 -11.92 -6.63 -12.24
N ASN A 335 -12.19 -7.01 -13.47
CA ASN A 335 -13.33 -7.87 -13.81
C ASN A 335 -13.08 -9.32 -13.37
N ILE A 336 -11.81 -9.73 -13.31
CA ILE A 336 -11.39 -11.06 -12.84
C ILE A 336 -11.19 -11.04 -11.32
N LEU A 337 -10.64 -9.95 -10.77
CA LEU A 337 -10.32 -9.85 -9.34
C LEU A 337 -11.55 -9.79 -8.43
N GLY A 338 -12.68 -9.25 -8.91
CA GLY A 338 -13.91 -9.15 -8.12
C GLY A 338 -14.36 -10.48 -7.52
N PRO A 339 -14.52 -11.55 -8.33
CA PRO A 339 -14.81 -12.90 -7.83
C PRO A 339 -13.77 -13.47 -6.85
N LEU A 340 -12.52 -13.09 -6.99
CA LEU A 340 -11.38 -13.61 -6.20
C LEU A 340 -11.18 -12.88 -4.87
N ALA A 341 -11.95 -11.82 -4.59
CA ALA A 341 -11.72 -10.93 -3.45
C ALA A 341 -12.91 -10.84 -2.47
N ASN A 342 -13.68 -11.95 -2.31
CA ASN A 342 -14.80 -11.97 -1.37
C ASN A 342 -14.33 -11.74 0.07
N PRO A 343 -14.88 -10.74 0.78
CA PRO A 343 -14.49 -10.39 2.16
C PRO A 343 -14.78 -11.49 3.20
N ALA A 344 -15.69 -12.42 2.92
CA ALA A 344 -16.00 -13.52 3.83
C ALA A 344 -14.94 -14.63 3.80
N GLY A 345 -14.10 -14.71 2.76
CA GLY A 345 -13.19 -15.82 2.56
C GLY A 345 -13.92 -17.17 2.44
N PRO A 346 -14.88 -17.30 1.52
CA PRO A 346 -15.77 -18.47 1.46
C PRO A 346 -14.97 -19.74 1.21
N VAL A 347 -15.36 -20.83 1.87
CA VAL A 347 -14.74 -22.16 1.70
C VAL A 347 -15.10 -22.79 0.36
N TYR A 348 -16.32 -22.50 -0.10
CA TYR A 348 -16.86 -23.02 -1.36
C TYR A 348 -17.21 -21.87 -2.29
N GLN A 349 -16.93 -22.02 -3.58
CA GLN A 349 -17.19 -20.98 -4.57
C GLN A 349 -17.65 -21.58 -5.89
N ILE A 350 -18.80 -21.07 -6.40
CA ILE A 350 -19.23 -21.30 -7.77
C ILE A 350 -18.92 -20.03 -8.56
N MET A 351 -18.01 -20.15 -9.52
CA MET A 351 -17.51 -19.01 -10.27
C MET A 351 -17.82 -19.14 -11.75
N GLY A 352 -18.55 -18.16 -12.30
CA GLY A 352 -18.81 -18.05 -13.73
C GLY A 352 -17.77 -17.15 -14.41
N ALA A 353 -17.23 -17.57 -15.53
CA ALA A 353 -16.36 -16.78 -16.37
C ALA A 353 -17.05 -16.35 -17.66
N TYR A 354 -16.83 -15.11 -18.11
CA TYR A 354 -17.35 -14.61 -19.37
C TYR A 354 -16.68 -15.22 -20.60
N ASP A 355 -15.50 -15.84 -20.43
CA ASP A 355 -14.70 -16.46 -21.47
C ASP A 355 -14.06 -17.73 -20.90
N GLU A 356 -14.19 -18.86 -21.63
CA GLU A 356 -13.65 -20.13 -21.21
C GLU A 356 -12.11 -20.13 -21.05
N ARG A 357 -11.41 -19.22 -21.75
CA ARG A 357 -9.96 -19.04 -21.62
C ARG A 357 -9.53 -18.60 -20.23
N LEU A 358 -10.42 -18.01 -19.45
CA LEU A 358 -10.15 -17.61 -18.07
C LEU A 358 -10.23 -18.77 -17.07
N LEU A 359 -10.92 -19.86 -17.41
CA LEU A 359 -11.17 -20.96 -16.47
C LEU A 359 -9.87 -21.56 -15.89
N PRO A 360 -8.82 -21.85 -16.70
CA PRO A 360 -7.58 -22.37 -16.16
C PRO A 360 -6.88 -21.41 -15.20
N SER A 361 -6.92 -20.11 -15.49
CA SER A 361 -6.30 -19.07 -14.63
C SER A 361 -7.07 -18.90 -13.33
N MET A 362 -8.42 -18.81 -13.40
CA MET A 362 -9.27 -18.66 -12.22
C MET A 362 -9.23 -19.89 -11.30
N ALA A 363 -9.03 -21.08 -11.86
CA ALA A 363 -8.93 -22.31 -11.07
C ALA A 363 -7.58 -22.48 -10.37
N LYS A 364 -6.53 -21.78 -10.80
CA LYS A 364 -5.18 -21.87 -10.24
C LYS A 364 -4.85 -20.77 -9.24
N VAL A 365 -5.59 -19.67 -9.25
CA VAL A 365 -5.46 -18.55 -8.32
C VAL A 365 -6.21 -18.83 -7.02
#